data_fee06a0f172e80c79061721eb6c91eae
#
_entry.id   fee06a0f172e80c79061721eb6c91eae
#
_cell.length_a   1.000
_cell.length_b   1.000
_cell.length_c   1.000
_cell.angle_alpha   90.00
_cell.angle_beta   90.00
_cell.angle_gamma   90.00
#
_symmetry.space_group_name_H-M   'P 1'
#
loop_
_entity.id
_entity.type
_entity.pdbx_description
1 polymer ?
#
loop_
_entity_poly.entity_id
_entity_poly.type
_entity_poly.pdbx_seq_one_letter_code
_entity_poly.pdbx_strand_id
1 'polypeptide(L)'
;MPHYEYDLFIIGGGSGGIRAARISSNLGARVALAEESDLGGTCVNVGCVPKKLLFYASHFAEDFNNSNYYGWSFDNKKFNWNKLIKNKNIEIERLNNIYKKMLLDASVDIFSGHASLVDSNTIKIGDKLITSKNILISTGGYPFIPKITGNDHVFTSNEAFFLKSLPKKIIIVGGGYIAVEFASIFNELNVETHLIYRGSLFLRGFDNDLREQLKNEMIKKGINLKFNTEIEKISKKNNNLTIKLTSGESLNASHVMYATGRMPNSTNMNLDQVGVKLDKNNAIKVNKFYQTNISSIYAIGDV
;
A
#
# COMPACT_ATOMS: atom_id res chain seq x y z
N MET A 1 8.54 -12.31 -39.83
CA MET A 1 8.07 -12.25 -38.43
C MET A 1 7.57 -10.84 -38.17
N PRO A 2 6.50 -10.64 -37.41
CA PRO A 2 6.07 -9.28 -37.08
C PRO A 2 7.22 -8.53 -36.38
N HIS A 3 7.45 -7.29 -36.81
CA HIS A 3 8.46 -6.42 -36.19
C HIS A 3 7.83 -5.68 -35.06
N TYR A 4 8.27 -5.93 -33.79
CA TYR A 4 7.84 -5.23 -32.61
C TYR A 4 8.86 -4.14 -32.22
N GLU A 5 8.36 -3.03 -31.65
CA GLU A 5 9.23 -1.96 -31.13
C GLU A 5 10.05 -2.46 -29.93
N TYR A 6 9.40 -3.28 -29.05
CA TYR A 6 10.03 -3.84 -27.84
C TYR A 6 9.92 -5.36 -27.79
N ASP A 7 10.88 -5.98 -27.12
CA ASP A 7 10.85 -7.41 -26.83
C ASP A 7 10.01 -7.69 -25.58
N LEU A 8 9.99 -6.70 -24.63
CA LEU A 8 9.19 -6.71 -23.42
C LEU A 8 8.67 -5.30 -23.11
N PHE A 9 7.36 -5.16 -22.94
CA PHE A 9 6.72 -3.97 -22.39
C PHE A 9 6.14 -4.26 -21.02
N ILE A 10 6.42 -3.41 -20.03
CA ILE A 10 6.00 -3.60 -18.63
C ILE A 10 4.98 -2.52 -18.25
N ILE A 11 3.84 -2.94 -17.73
CA ILE A 11 2.80 -2.06 -17.22
C ILE A 11 2.88 -2.09 -15.68
N GLY A 12 3.32 -0.97 -15.08
CA GLY A 12 3.50 -0.80 -13.65
C GLY A 12 4.97 -0.80 -13.22
N GLY A 13 5.42 0.33 -12.68
CA GLY A 13 6.78 0.60 -12.19
C GLY A 13 6.96 0.33 -10.71
N GLY A 14 6.29 -0.70 -10.17
CA GLY A 14 6.49 -1.19 -8.82
C GLY A 14 7.68 -2.15 -8.70
N SER A 15 7.80 -2.82 -7.54
CA SER A 15 8.93 -3.71 -7.22
C SER A 15 9.15 -4.81 -8.26
N GLY A 16 8.08 -5.45 -8.71
CA GLY A 16 8.13 -6.51 -9.73
C GLY A 16 8.52 -5.97 -11.11
N GLY A 17 7.85 -4.90 -11.54
CA GLY A 17 8.06 -4.31 -12.87
C GLY A 17 9.47 -3.73 -13.05
N ILE A 18 9.96 -2.95 -12.09
CA ILE A 18 11.31 -2.38 -12.14
C ILE A 18 12.39 -3.47 -12.17
N ARG A 19 12.22 -4.52 -11.34
CA ARG A 19 13.16 -5.65 -11.34
C ARG A 19 13.14 -6.38 -12.68
N ALA A 20 11.96 -6.68 -13.22
CA ALA A 20 11.81 -7.33 -14.51
C ALA A 20 12.41 -6.49 -15.64
N ALA A 21 12.13 -5.18 -15.67
CA ALA A 21 12.65 -4.26 -16.67
C ALA A 21 14.18 -4.28 -16.72
N ARG A 22 14.80 -4.03 -15.57
CA ARG A 22 16.25 -3.96 -15.46
C ARG A 22 16.95 -5.26 -15.83
N ILE A 23 16.44 -6.40 -15.32
CA ILE A 23 17.06 -7.70 -15.60
C ILE A 23 16.92 -8.06 -17.07
N SER A 24 15.74 -7.89 -17.66
CA SER A 24 15.51 -8.21 -19.07
C SER A 24 16.36 -7.35 -20.00
N SER A 25 16.49 -6.05 -19.70
CA SER A 25 17.33 -5.16 -20.49
C SER A 25 18.82 -5.52 -20.37
N ASN A 26 19.32 -5.85 -19.18
CA ASN A 26 20.69 -6.30 -18.96
C ASN A 26 21.00 -7.65 -19.68
N LEU A 27 19.97 -8.43 -20.02
CA LEU A 27 20.09 -9.63 -20.84
C LEU A 27 19.95 -9.36 -22.35
N GLY A 28 19.90 -8.10 -22.76
CA GLY A 28 19.90 -7.68 -24.17
C GLY A 28 18.52 -7.48 -24.78
N ALA A 29 17.42 -7.56 -24.01
CA ALA A 29 16.10 -7.25 -24.53
C ALA A 29 15.89 -5.73 -24.67
N ARG A 30 15.16 -5.31 -25.72
CA ARG A 30 14.62 -3.94 -25.80
C ARG A 30 13.41 -3.84 -24.89
N VAL A 31 13.52 -3.04 -23.83
CA VAL A 31 12.50 -2.99 -22.78
C VAL A 31 11.94 -1.58 -22.61
N ALA A 32 10.61 -1.51 -22.48
CA ALA A 32 9.91 -0.32 -22.08
C ALA A 32 9.09 -0.59 -20.81
N LEU A 33 8.86 0.46 -20.01
CA LEU A 33 8.04 0.43 -18.81
C LEU A 33 7.11 1.65 -18.77
N ALA A 34 5.82 1.42 -18.50
CA ALA A 34 4.85 2.47 -18.23
C ALA A 34 4.52 2.54 -16.73
N GLU A 35 4.49 3.74 -16.18
CA GLU A 35 4.04 4.02 -14.81
C GLU A 35 3.14 5.27 -14.81
N GLU A 36 1.97 5.17 -14.19
CA GLU A 36 1.00 6.28 -14.13
C GLU A 36 1.23 7.23 -12.95
N SER A 37 2.00 6.78 -11.96
CA SER A 37 2.31 7.52 -10.73
C SER A 37 3.83 7.64 -10.56
N ASP A 38 4.32 7.38 -9.34
CA ASP A 38 5.74 7.45 -9.01
C ASP A 38 6.40 6.06 -9.09
N LEU A 39 7.62 6.01 -9.64
CA LEU A 39 8.43 4.80 -9.69
C LEU A 39 8.73 4.26 -8.29
N GLY A 40 8.77 2.92 -8.17
CA GLY A 40 8.96 2.23 -6.89
C GLY A 40 7.67 1.61 -6.35
N GLY A 41 6.51 2.02 -6.88
CA GLY A 41 5.19 1.48 -6.54
C GLY A 41 4.83 1.60 -5.06
N THR A 42 3.92 0.77 -4.59
CA THR A 42 3.40 0.81 -3.21
C THR A 42 4.51 0.78 -2.17
N CYS A 43 5.50 -0.10 -2.29
CA CYS A 43 6.53 -0.28 -1.26
C CYS A 43 7.32 1.00 -1.00
N VAL A 44 7.73 1.70 -2.04
CA VAL A 44 8.54 2.93 -1.92
C VAL A 44 7.68 4.12 -1.52
N ASN A 45 6.51 4.28 -2.14
CA ASN A 45 5.76 5.54 -2.06
C ASN A 45 4.74 5.56 -0.90
N VAL A 46 3.99 4.47 -0.72
CA VAL A 46 2.85 4.38 0.23
C VAL A 46 2.81 3.04 0.97
N GLY A 47 3.96 2.47 1.30
CA GLY A 47 4.05 1.15 1.94
C GLY A 47 5.27 0.99 2.82
N CYS A 48 6.15 0.06 2.45
CA CYS A 48 7.26 -0.42 3.28
C CYS A 48 8.16 0.71 3.79
N VAL A 49 8.63 1.57 2.88
CA VAL A 49 9.61 2.62 3.22
C VAL A 49 8.99 3.70 4.11
N PRO A 50 7.92 4.41 3.71
CA PRO A 50 7.35 5.44 4.56
C PRO A 50 6.81 4.87 5.89
N LYS A 51 6.25 3.66 5.91
CA LYS A 51 5.83 3.00 7.14
C LYS A 51 6.99 2.79 8.10
N LYS A 52 8.14 2.32 7.58
CA LYS A 52 9.32 2.08 8.40
C LYS A 52 9.89 3.37 8.99
N LEU A 53 9.86 4.48 8.23
CA LEU A 53 10.24 5.79 8.75
C LEU A 53 9.30 6.28 9.88
N LEU A 54 7.98 6.08 9.71
CA LEU A 54 7.02 6.39 10.79
C LEU A 54 7.23 5.49 12.01
N PHE A 55 7.50 4.19 11.81
CA PHE A 55 7.77 3.25 12.88
C PHE A 55 9.02 3.65 13.68
N TYR A 56 10.13 3.98 13.02
CA TYR A 56 11.32 4.45 13.73
C TYR A 56 11.06 5.74 14.51
N ALA A 57 10.30 6.67 13.92
CA ALA A 57 9.96 7.90 14.60
C ALA A 57 9.07 7.68 15.85
N SER A 58 8.12 6.72 15.77
CA SER A 58 7.28 6.38 16.93
C SER A 58 8.08 5.66 18.02
N HIS A 59 8.99 4.79 17.66
CA HIS A 59 9.80 4.02 18.60
C HIS A 59 10.73 4.90 19.46
N PHE A 60 11.22 6.04 18.94
CA PHE A 60 11.96 7.01 19.74
C PHE A 60 11.19 7.50 20.98
N ALA A 61 9.86 7.50 20.94
CA ALA A 61 9.06 7.88 22.12
C ALA A 61 9.28 6.90 23.30
N GLU A 62 9.35 5.60 23.00
CA GLU A 62 9.65 4.54 23.96
C GLU A 62 11.13 4.60 24.42
N ASP A 63 12.05 4.74 23.48
CA ASP A 63 13.49 4.86 23.77
C ASP A 63 13.79 6.02 24.70
N PHE A 64 13.19 7.19 24.46
CA PHE A 64 13.34 8.34 25.35
C PHE A 64 12.77 8.12 26.75
N ASN A 65 11.70 7.34 26.90
CA ASN A 65 11.15 7.00 28.20
C ASN A 65 12.05 6.03 28.96
N ASN A 66 12.62 5.08 28.27
CA ASN A 66 13.50 4.05 28.85
C ASN A 66 14.93 4.56 29.10
N SER A 67 15.37 5.59 28.41
CA SER A 67 16.74 6.12 28.45
C SER A 67 17.22 6.51 29.86
N ASN A 68 16.30 6.94 30.74
CA ASN A 68 16.62 7.32 32.12
C ASN A 68 17.23 6.15 32.92
N TYR A 69 16.80 4.89 32.63
CA TYR A 69 17.37 3.71 33.28
C TYR A 69 18.83 3.44 32.87
N TYR A 70 19.26 4.04 31.77
CA TYR A 70 20.62 3.94 31.24
C TYR A 70 21.45 5.22 31.46
N GLY A 71 20.96 6.11 32.33
CA GLY A 71 21.70 7.33 32.70
C GLY A 71 21.55 8.52 31.72
N TRP A 72 20.67 8.41 30.72
CA TRP A 72 20.38 9.53 29.84
C TRP A 72 19.23 10.37 30.39
N SER A 73 19.37 11.67 30.35
CA SER A 73 18.30 12.64 30.71
C SER A 73 18.07 13.58 29.53
N PHE A 74 16.81 13.84 29.23
CA PHE A 74 16.39 14.74 28.14
C PHE A 74 15.40 15.77 28.70
N ASP A 75 15.75 17.05 28.58
CA ASP A 75 14.83 18.14 28.87
C ASP A 75 14.02 18.47 27.61
N ASN A 76 12.72 18.77 27.80
CA ASN A 76 11.84 19.30 26.73
C ASN A 76 11.71 18.43 25.46
N LYS A 77 11.45 17.16 25.61
CA LYS A 77 11.13 16.28 24.46
C LYS A 77 9.93 16.83 23.67
N LYS A 78 10.13 17.17 22.40
CA LYS A 78 9.07 17.67 21.52
C LYS A 78 9.06 16.88 20.21
N PHE A 79 7.90 16.32 19.87
CA PHE A 79 7.68 15.68 18.58
C PHE A 79 7.03 16.68 17.62
N ASN A 80 7.47 16.69 16.35
CA ASN A 80 6.94 17.53 15.30
C ASN A 80 6.56 16.67 14.07
N TRP A 81 5.27 16.40 13.94
CA TRP A 81 4.72 15.60 12.85
C TRP A 81 5.05 16.18 11.47
N ASN A 82 4.89 17.50 11.29
CA ASN A 82 5.14 18.12 9.99
C ASN A 82 6.60 18.00 9.54
N LYS A 83 7.55 18.09 10.51
CA LYS A 83 8.97 17.86 10.23
C LYS A 83 9.22 16.41 9.79
N LEU A 84 8.61 15.43 10.47
CA LEU A 84 8.72 14.02 10.11
C LEU A 84 8.19 13.78 8.69
N ILE A 85 6.97 14.25 8.39
CA ILE A 85 6.36 14.07 7.07
C ILE A 85 7.18 14.75 5.97
N LYS A 86 7.69 15.96 6.22
CA LYS A 86 8.59 16.63 5.26
C LYS A 86 9.84 15.81 4.97
N ASN A 87 10.52 15.33 6.01
CA ASN A 87 11.76 14.54 5.85
C ASN A 87 11.47 13.20 5.16
N LYS A 88 10.35 12.55 5.51
CA LYS A 88 9.88 11.34 4.82
C LYS A 88 9.66 11.61 3.33
N ASN A 89 8.98 12.71 2.96
CA ASN A 89 8.73 13.05 1.55
C ASN A 89 10.05 13.26 0.77
N ILE A 90 11.02 13.97 1.35
CA ILE A 90 12.35 14.17 0.75
C ILE A 90 13.04 12.82 0.49
N GLU A 91 12.96 11.89 1.44
CA GLU A 91 13.56 10.56 1.27
C GLU A 91 12.86 9.74 0.17
N ILE A 92 11.52 9.79 0.09
CA ILE A 92 10.78 9.13 -0.97
C ILE A 92 11.14 9.69 -2.35
N GLU A 93 11.19 11.01 -2.49
CA GLU A 93 11.59 11.68 -3.73
C GLU A 93 13.02 11.26 -4.14
N ARG A 94 13.95 11.21 -3.19
CA ARG A 94 15.33 10.72 -3.43
C ARG A 94 15.31 9.28 -3.98
N LEU A 95 14.47 8.41 -3.42
CA LEU A 95 14.34 7.04 -3.88
C LEU A 95 13.71 6.94 -5.28
N ASN A 96 12.66 7.72 -5.57
CA ASN A 96 12.07 7.76 -6.91
C ASN A 96 13.13 8.13 -7.97
N ASN A 97 13.97 9.12 -7.68
CA ASN A 97 15.07 9.51 -8.56
C ASN A 97 16.12 8.40 -8.76
N ILE A 98 16.43 7.64 -7.70
CA ILE A 98 17.33 6.46 -7.79
C ILE A 98 16.70 5.38 -8.70
N TYR A 99 15.42 5.08 -8.54
CA TYR A 99 14.72 4.09 -9.37
C TYR A 99 14.68 4.53 -10.84
N LYS A 100 14.40 5.81 -11.10
CA LYS A 100 14.45 6.38 -12.44
C LYS A 100 15.86 6.24 -13.07
N LYS A 101 16.89 6.65 -12.33
CA LYS A 101 18.27 6.50 -12.78
C LYS A 101 18.64 5.05 -13.07
N MET A 102 18.26 4.14 -12.21
CA MET A 102 18.51 2.69 -12.35
C MET A 102 17.89 2.11 -13.63
N LEU A 103 16.71 2.55 -14.02
CA LEU A 103 16.06 2.13 -15.27
C LEU A 103 16.77 2.73 -16.49
N LEU A 104 17.11 4.02 -16.45
CA LEU A 104 17.83 4.69 -17.53
C LEU A 104 19.23 4.11 -17.74
N ASP A 105 19.97 3.85 -16.66
CA ASP A 105 21.30 3.20 -16.70
C ASP A 105 21.22 1.79 -17.31
N ALA A 106 20.07 1.12 -17.18
CA ALA A 106 19.78 -0.16 -17.80
C ALA A 106 19.18 -0.02 -19.22
N SER A 107 19.15 1.17 -19.81
CA SER A 107 18.59 1.43 -21.15
C SER A 107 17.11 1.02 -21.29
N VAL A 108 16.31 1.20 -20.25
CA VAL A 108 14.87 0.99 -20.26
C VAL A 108 14.16 2.29 -20.65
N ASP A 109 13.29 2.25 -21.67
CA ASP A 109 12.46 3.38 -22.03
C ASP A 109 11.31 3.54 -21.05
N ILE A 110 11.13 4.74 -20.47
CA ILE A 110 10.14 5.03 -19.44
C ILE A 110 9.03 5.89 -20.04
N PHE A 111 7.79 5.39 -19.93
CA PHE A 111 6.58 6.11 -20.33
C PHE A 111 5.80 6.50 -19.06
N SER A 112 5.51 7.78 -18.92
CA SER A 112 4.63 8.27 -17.85
C SER A 112 3.18 8.29 -18.34
N GLY A 113 2.29 7.63 -17.60
CA GLY A 113 0.86 7.60 -17.85
C GLY A 113 0.24 6.22 -17.74
N HIS A 114 -1.08 6.22 -17.76
CA HIS A 114 -1.88 4.99 -17.72
C HIS A 114 -1.73 4.20 -19.03
N ALA A 115 -1.39 2.92 -18.89
CA ALA A 115 -1.25 2.00 -20.01
C ALA A 115 -2.42 1.02 -20.05
N SER A 116 -3.02 0.82 -21.23
CA SER A 116 -4.07 -0.17 -21.47
C SER A 116 -3.76 -1.01 -22.70
N LEU A 117 -4.33 -2.19 -22.80
CA LEU A 117 -4.16 -3.08 -23.94
C LEU A 117 -5.14 -2.71 -25.07
N VAL A 118 -4.66 -2.74 -26.30
CA VAL A 118 -5.49 -2.66 -27.51
C VAL A 118 -5.73 -4.07 -28.05
N ASP A 119 -4.68 -4.88 -28.05
CA ASP A 119 -4.68 -6.29 -28.41
C ASP A 119 -3.59 -7.04 -27.63
N SER A 120 -3.29 -8.28 -28.02
CA SER A 120 -2.31 -9.14 -27.33
C SER A 120 -0.85 -8.65 -27.42
N ASN A 121 -0.55 -7.65 -28.25
CA ASN A 121 0.79 -7.14 -28.50
C ASN A 121 0.88 -5.62 -28.60
N THR A 122 -0.26 -4.91 -28.49
CA THR A 122 -0.33 -3.45 -28.63
C THR A 122 -0.82 -2.80 -27.35
N ILE A 123 -0.05 -1.84 -26.87
CA ILE A 123 -0.30 -1.05 -25.66
C ILE A 123 -0.63 0.39 -26.08
N LYS A 124 -1.63 0.98 -25.42
CA LYS A 124 -2.01 2.39 -25.57
C LYS A 124 -1.62 3.18 -24.34
N ILE A 125 -0.93 4.33 -24.53
CA ILE A 125 -0.61 5.30 -23.49
C ILE A 125 -0.94 6.69 -24.03
N GLY A 126 -1.98 7.32 -23.53
CA GLY A 126 -2.54 8.54 -24.14
C GLY A 126 -2.91 8.27 -25.59
N ASP A 127 -2.31 9.01 -26.53
CA ASP A 127 -2.54 8.85 -27.98
C ASP A 127 -1.50 7.92 -28.66
N LYS A 128 -0.52 7.43 -27.92
CA LYS A 128 0.53 6.55 -28.47
C LYS A 128 0.08 5.10 -28.49
N LEU A 129 0.37 4.42 -29.59
CA LEU A 129 0.27 2.97 -29.72
C LEU A 129 1.69 2.42 -29.82
N ILE A 130 1.99 1.43 -29.01
CA ILE A 130 3.33 0.85 -28.85
C ILE A 130 3.19 -0.66 -28.98
N THR A 131 4.06 -1.28 -29.78
CA THR A 131 4.01 -2.71 -30.03
C THR A 131 5.11 -3.44 -29.26
N SER A 132 4.76 -4.59 -28.67
CA SER A 132 5.71 -5.43 -27.94
C SER A 132 5.49 -6.92 -28.19
N LYS A 133 6.59 -7.66 -28.29
CA LYS A 133 6.54 -9.11 -28.42
C LYS A 133 5.92 -9.77 -27.18
N ASN A 134 6.26 -9.27 -25.99
CA ASN A 134 5.70 -9.74 -24.72
C ASN A 134 5.26 -8.53 -23.87
N ILE A 135 4.23 -8.71 -23.08
CA ILE A 135 3.70 -7.72 -22.16
C ILE A 135 3.71 -8.31 -20.76
N LEU A 136 4.24 -7.57 -19.77
CA LEU A 136 4.21 -7.93 -18.36
C LEU A 136 3.34 -6.95 -17.60
N ILE A 137 2.28 -7.45 -16.97
CA ILE A 137 1.40 -6.66 -16.10
C ILE A 137 1.90 -6.80 -14.66
N SER A 138 2.23 -5.68 -14.02
CA SER A 138 2.76 -5.60 -12.65
C SER A 138 2.20 -4.40 -11.88
N THR A 139 0.92 -4.11 -12.09
CA THR A 139 0.19 -2.95 -11.54
C THR A 139 -0.14 -3.06 -10.06
N GLY A 140 0.14 -4.22 -9.44
CA GLY A 140 -0.03 -4.43 -8.01
C GLY A 140 -1.49 -4.38 -7.56
N GLY A 141 -1.72 -3.85 -6.36
CA GLY A 141 -3.06 -3.77 -5.79
C GLY A 141 -3.30 -2.43 -5.09
N TYR A 142 -4.56 -2.15 -4.81
CA TYR A 142 -5.02 -0.96 -4.09
C TYR A 142 -5.78 -1.33 -2.81
N PRO A 143 -5.82 -0.45 -1.79
CA PRO A 143 -6.55 -0.70 -0.55
C PRO A 143 -8.04 -0.89 -0.78
N PHE A 144 -8.65 -1.82 -0.04
CA PHE A 144 -10.08 -2.09 -0.10
C PHE A 144 -10.83 -1.40 1.05
N ILE A 145 -11.88 -0.66 0.71
CA ILE A 145 -12.85 -0.07 1.65
C ILE A 145 -14.21 -0.72 1.40
N PRO A 146 -14.83 -1.36 2.41
CA PRO A 146 -16.18 -1.91 2.29
C PRO A 146 -17.23 -0.84 1.97
N LYS A 147 -18.28 -1.24 1.26
CA LYS A 147 -19.44 -0.37 1.00
C LYS A 147 -20.31 -0.31 2.25
N ILE A 148 -20.13 0.73 3.06
CA ILE A 148 -20.97 1.04 4.22
C ILE A 148 -21.41 2.51 4.16
N THR A 149 -22.46 2.85 4.90
CA THR A 149 -22.90 4.24 5.02
C THR A 149 -21.82 5.09 5.68
N GLY A 150 -21.35 6.15 4.99
CA GLY A 150 -20.31 7.06 5.47
C GLY A 150 -18.88 6.61 5.18
N ASN A 151 -18.69 5.67 4.25
CA ASN A 151 -17.34 5.27 3.81
C ASN A 151 -16.58 6.34 3.00
N ASP A 152 -17.24 7.44 2.66
CA ASP A 152 -16.62 8.65 2.09
C ASP A 152 -15.87 9.50 3.13
N HIS A 153 -16.04 9.20 4.41
CA HIS A 153 -15.38 9.90 5.53
C HIS A 153 -14.16 9.17 6.08
N VAL A 154 -13.74 8.10 5.44
CA VAL A 154 -12.59 7.29 5.87
C VAL A 154 -11.41 7.47 4.92
N PHE A 155 -10.26 6.97 5.34
CA PHE A 155 -9.05 6.92 4.54
C PHE A 155 -8.36 5.56 4.70
N THR A 156 -7.33 5.32 3.89
CA THR A 156 -6.54 4.08 3.90
C THR A 156 -5.10 4.33 4.35
N SER A 157 -4.27 3.29 4.32
CA SER A 157 -2.83 3.44 4.56
C SER A 157 -2.16 4.41 3.60
N ASN A 158 -2.68 4.58 2.37
CA ASN A 158 -2.10 5.49 1.40
C ASN A 158 -2.16 6.94 1.92
N GLU A 159 -3.33 7.38 2.35
CA GLU A 159 -3.56 8.74 2.86
C GLU A 159 -2.93 8.95 4.23
N ALA A 160 -2.75 7.87 5.03
CA ALA A 160 -2.13 7.95 6.35
C ALA A 160 -0.72 8.57 6.30
N PHE A 161 0.02 8.33 5.22
CA PHE A 161 1.36 8.89 5.03
C PHE A 161 1.39 10.40 4.72
N PHE A 162 0.23 11.01 4.47
CA PHE A 162 0.10 12.41 4.07
C PHE A 162 -0.81 13.21 4.98
N LEU A 163 -1.14 12.70 6.17
CA LEU A 163 -1.92 13.43 7.15
C LEU A 163 -1.25 14.75 7.51
N LYS A 164 -2.00 15.84 7.44
CA LYS A 164 -1.50 17.20 7.73
C LYS A 164 -1.17 17.41 9.21
N SER A 165 -1.81 16.65 10.08
CA SER A 165 -1.57 16.65 11.54
C SER A 165 -1.90 15.29 12.12
N LEU A 166 -1.32 14.96 13.28
CA LEU A 166 -1.73 13.78 14.02
C LEU A 166 -3.19 13.90 14.48
N PRO A 167 -4.00 12.86 14.32
CA PRO A 167 -5.34 12.81 14.88
C PRO A 167 -5.28 12.81 16.42
N LYS A 168 -6.30 13.37 17.09
CA LYS A 168 -6.42 13.21 18.55
C LYS A 168 -6.86 11.80 18.92
N LYS A 169 -7.74 11.22 18.10
CA LYS A 169 -8.27 9.87 18.24
C LYS A 169 -8.49 9.26 16.88
N ILE A 170 -8.01 8.03 16.70
CA ILE A 170 -8.15 7.26 15.46
C ILE A 170 -8.79 5.91 15.73
N ILE A 171 -9.67 5.50 14.81
CA ILE A 171 -10.17 4.13 14.72
C ILE A 171 -9.54 3.48 13.50
N ILE A 172 -8.88 2.35 13.69
CA ILE A 172 -8.29 1.54 12.63
C ILE A 172 -9.10 0.26 12.48
N VAL A 173 -9.55 -0.02 11.26
CA VAL A 173 -10.39 -1.17 10.95
C VAL A 173 -9.59 -2.18 10.14
N GLY A 174 -9.44 -3.39 10.69
CA GLY A 174 -8.72 -4.47 10.03
C GLY A 174 -7.99 -5.37 11.01
N GLY A 175 -7.60 -6.55 10.55
CA GLY A 175 -6.86 -7.53 11.35
C GLY A 175 -5.59 -8.03 10.66
N GLY A 176 -5.14 -7.35 9.61
CA GLY A 176 -3.87 -7.62 8.94
C GLY A 176 -2.70 -6.82 9.53
N TYR A 177 -1.51 -7.09 9.03
CA TYR A 177 -0.28 -6.42 9.49
C TYR A 177 -0.32 -4.89 9.34
N ILE A 178 -0.96 -4.36 8.29
CA ILE A 178 -1.12 -2.91 8.10
C ILE A 178 -1.88 -2.28 9.27
N ALA A 179 -2.99 -2.90 9.69
CA ALA A 179 -3.79 -2.40 10.81
C ALA A 179 -3.00 -2.41 12.11
N VAL A 180 -2.29 -3.50 12.41
CA VAL A 180 -1.49 -3.67 13.63
C VAL A 180 -0.33 -2.68 13.66
N GLU A 181 0.41 -2.52 12.56
CA GLU A 181 1.53 -1.59 12.46
C GLU A 181 1.10 -0.14 12.65
N PHE A 182 0.05 0.31 11.95
CA PHE A 182 -0.43 1.68 12.12
C PHE A 182 -1.05 1.93 13.49
N ALA A 183 -1.74 0.93 14.09
CA ALA A 183 -2.23 1.06 15.45
C ALA A 183 -1.09 1.29 16.44
N SER A 184 0.00 0.56 16.31
CA SER A 184 1.19 0.74 17.15
C SER A 184 1.86 2.10 16.92
N ILE A 185 2.07 2.49 15.65
CA ILE A 185 2.69 3.78 15.29
C ILE A 185 1.90 4.96 15.87
N PHE A 186 0.59 5.02 15.65
CA PHE A 186 -0.21 6.13 16.15
C PHE A 186 -0.27 6.16 17.66
N ASN A 187 -0.41 5.00 18.31
CA ASN A 187 -0.44 4.92 19.77
C ASN A 187 0.88 5.39 20.40
N GLU A 188 2.02 4.97 19.87
CA GLU A 188 3.34 5.42 20.34
C GLU A 188 3.58 6.93 20.14
N LEU A 189 2.89 7.53 19.16
CA LEU A 189 2.87 8.98 18.93
C LEU A 189 1.80 9.71 19.77
N ASN A 190 1.28 9.09 20.83
CA ASN A 190 0.27 9.63 21.76
C ASN A 190 -1.09 9.93 21.12
N VAL A 191 -1.49 9.17 20.10
CA VAL A 191 -2.84 9.21 19.54
C VAL A 191 -3.71 8.18 20.27
N GLU A 192 -4.87 8.57 20.77
CA GLU A 192 -5.85 7.61 21.30
C GLU A 192 -6.28 6.66 20.17
N THR A 193 -5.88 5.38 20.26
CA THR A 193 -5.99 4.43 19.16
C THR A 193 -6.92 3.28 19.52
N HIS A 194 -7.91 3.05 18.63
CA HIS A 194 -8.79 1.89 18.69
C HIS A 194 -8.54 1.03 17.44
N LEU A 195 -8.42 -0.28 17.64
CA LEU A 195 -8.35 -1.26 16.55
C LEU A 195 -9.60 -2.13 16.59
N ILE A 196 -10.36 -2.13 15.49
CA ILE A 196 -11.59 -2.89 15.33
C ILE A 196 -11.36 -4.01 14.33
N TYR A 197 -11.71 -5.23 14.71
CA TYR A 197 -11.59 -6.38 13.83
C TYR A 197 -12.79 -7.33 13.97
N ARG A 198 -13.32 -7.77 12.83
CA ARG A 198 -14.47 -8.68 12.76
C ARG A 198 -14.20 -10.09 13.27
N GLY A 199 -12.95 -10.53 13.26
CA GLY A 199 -12.55 -11.84 13.78
C GLY A 199 -12.18 -11.80 15.26
N SER A 200 -11.95 -12.96 15.84
CA SER A 200 -11.61 -13.13 17.26
C SER A 200 -10.20 -12.70 17.62
N LEU A 201 -9.27 -12.73 16.65
CA LEU A 201 -7.87 -12.36 16.86
C LEU A 201 -7.23 -11.97 15.52
N PHE A 202 -6.48 -10.87 15.49
CA PHE A 202 -5.82 -10.34 14.29
C PHE A 202 -4.69 -11.27 13.78
N LEU A 203 -4.05 -10.90 12.64
CA LEU A 203 -2.95 -11.64 12.00
C LEU A 203 -3.29 -13.11 11.69
N ARG A 204 -4.46 -13.33 11.08
CA ARG A 204 -4.89 -14.68 10.66
C ARG A 204 -3.82 -15.34 9.79
N GLY A 205 -3.45 -16.57 10.14
CA GLY A 205 -2.41 -17.34 9.45
C GLY A 205 -1.03 -17.26 10.10
N PHE A 206 -0.83 -16.37 11.07
CA PHE A 206 0.35 -16.38 11.93
C PHE A 206 0.16 -17.36 13.10
N ASP A 207 1.26 -17.71 13.74
CA ASP A 207 1.27 -18.55 14.93
C ASP A 207 0.41 -17.95 16.06
N ASN A 208 -0.38 -18.80 16.74
CA ASN A 208 -1.34 -18.32 17.73
C ASN A 208 -0.67 -17.71 18.97
N ASP A 209 0.45 -18.28 19.42
CA ASP A 209 1.15 -17.76 20.62
C ASP A 209 1.69 -16.35 20.35
N LEU A 210 2.23 -16.13 19.14
CA LEU A 210 2.66 -14.79 18.71
C LEU A 210 1.50 -13.80 18.66
N ARG A 211 0.34 -14.22 18.15
CA ARG A 211 -0.86 -13.36 18.02
C ARG A 211 -1.42 -12.99 19.40
N GLU A 212 -1.51 -13.95 20.32
CA GLU A 212 -1.99 -13.70 21.69
C GLU A 212 -1.00 -12.83 22.46
N GLN A 213 0.31 -13.10 22.37
CA GLN A 213 1.33 -12.26 22.99
C GLN A 213 1.27 -10.83 22.49
N LEU A 214 1.18 -10.63 21.16
CA LEU A 214 1.07 -9.30 20.57
C LEU A 214 -0.21 -8.57 21.05
N LYS A 215 -1.34 -9.27 21.13
CA LYS A 215 -2.58 -8.71 21.69
C LYS A 215 -2.36 -8.17 23.11
N ASN A 216 -1.72 -8.98 23.96
CA ASN A 216 -1.46 -8.60 25.34
C ASN A 216 -0.53 -7.38 25.42
N GLU A 217 0.51 -7.31 24.60
CA GLU A 217 1.42 -6.16 24.54
C GLU A 217 0.72 -4.91 24.01
N MET A 218 -0.12 -5.01 22.99
CA MET A 218 -0.91 -3.88 22.48
C MET A 218 -1.87 -3.33 23.53
N ILE A 219 -2.52 -4.20 24.31
CA ILE A 219 -3.40 -3.78 25.43
C ILE A 219 -2.58 -3.09 26.52
N LYS A 220 -1.43 -3.63 26.92
CA LYS A 220 -0.52 -3.02 27.91
C LYS A 220 -0.05 -1.62 27.48
N LYS A 221 0.19 -1.43 26.17
CA LYS A 221 0.54 -0.12 25.60
C LYS A 221 -0.65 0.84 25.47
N GLY A 222 -1.87 0.42 25.84
CA GLY A 222 -3.06 1.28 25.86
C GLY A 222 -3.85 1.33 24.56
N ILE A 223 -3.61 0.43 23.62
CA ILE A 223 -4.43 0.31 22.40
C ILE A 223 -5.77 -0.36 22.74
N ASN A 224 -6.87 0.27 22.37
CA ASN A 224 -8.22 -0.26 22.60
C ASN A 224 -8.58 -1.28 21.50
N LEU A 225 -8.50 -2.57 21.83
CA LEU A 225 -8.82 -3.65 20.90
C LEU A 225 -10.29 -4.04 21.00
N LYS A 226 -10.99 -4.10 19.84
CA LYS A 226 -12.37 -4.56 19.73
C LYS A 226 -12.46 -5.66 18.68
N PHE A 227 -12.65 -6.88 19.15
CA PHE A 227 -12.80 -8.06 18.31
C PHE A 227 -14.27 -8.45 18.12
N ASN A 228 -14.53 -9.35 17.14
CA ASN A 228 -15.85 -9.86 16.80
C ASN A 228 -16.87 -8.73 16.52
N THR A 229 -16.41 -7.62 15.97
CA THR A 229 -17.26 -6.47 15.65
C THR A 229 -16.78 -5.73 14.41
N GLU A 230 -17.71 -5.08 13.73
CA GLU A 230 -17.45 -4.29 12.51
C GLU A 230 -18.12 -2.91 12.65
N ILE A 231 -17.78 -1.99 11.76
CA ILE A 231 -18.49 -0.72 11.65
C ILE A 231 -19.76 -0.94 10.82
N GLU A 232 -20.90 -0.60 11.39
CA GLU A 232 -22.21 -0.61 10.72
C GLU A 232 -22.42 0.68 9.90
N LYS A 233 -22.10 1.83 10.52
CA LYS A 233 -22.32 3.16 9.92
C LYS A 233 -21.35 4.18 10.49
N ILE A 234 -20.95 5.13 9.64
CA ILE A 234 -20.20 6.32 10.02
C ILE A 234 -21.07 7.54 9.72
N SER A 235 -21.16 8.46 10.67
CA SER A 235 -21.85 9.74 10.51
C SER A 235 -20.89 10.86 10.87
N LYS A 236 -20.87 11.94 10.09
CA LYS A 236 -20.04 13.11 10.34
C LYS A 236 -20.88 14.28 10.83
N LYS A 237 -20.49 14.87 11.95
CA LYS A 237 -21.05 16.14 12.42
C LYS A 237 -19.90 17.08 12.76
N ASN A 238 -19.82 18.18 12.00
CA ASN A 238 -18.67 19.09 12.03
C ASN A 238 -17.37 18.30 11.71
N ASN A 239 -16.36 18.37 12.59
CA ASN A 239 -15.08 17.66 12.44
C ASN A 239 -15.02 16.34 13.22
N ASN A 240 -16.13 15.88 13.79
CA ASN A 240 -16.19 14.63 14.55
C ASN A 240 -16.95 13.56 13.78
N LEU A 241 -16.43 12.34 13.82
CA LEU A 241 -17.08 11.15 13.29
C LEU A 241 -17.71 10.39 14.44
N THR A 242 -18.97 9.99 14.27
CA THR A 242 -19.68 9.04 15.15
C THR A 242 -19.76 7.71 14.42
N ILE A 243 -19.20 6.68 15.00
CA ILE A 243 -19.03 5.34 14.44
C ILE A 243 -19.92 4.36 15.21
N LYS A 244 -20.96 3.85 14.55
CA LYS A 244 -21.84 2.82 15.11
C LYS A 244 -21.26 1.44 14.78
N LEU A 245 -21.12 0.61 15.80
CA LEU A 245 -20.61 -0.75 15.70
C LEU A 245 -21.74 -1.77 15.65
N THR A 246 -21.48 -2.93 15.03
CA THR A 246 -22.40 -4.07 15.00
C THR A 246 -22.69 -4.64 16.39
N SER A 247 -21.84 -4.37 17.38
CA SER A 247 -22.10 -4.67 18.81
C SER A 247 -23.17 -3.79 19.46
N GLY A 248 -23.65 -2.75 18.77
CA GLY A 248 -24.58 -1.73 19.30
C GLY A 248 -23.88 -0.54 19.95
N GLU A 249 -22.59 -0.62 20.23
CA GLU A 249 -21.79 0.48 20.79
C GLU A 249 -21.59 1.59 19.74
N SER A 250 -21.46 2.83 20.22
CA SER A 250 -21.06 3.98 19.40
C SER A 250 -19.77 4.61 19.91
N LEU A 251 -18.84 4.87 19.00
CA LEU A 251 -17.58 5.52 19.26
C LEU A 251 -17.51 6.88 18.57
N ASN A 252 -16.75 7.80 19.14
CA ASN A 252 -16.41 9.06 18.48
C ASN A 252 -14.92 9.08 18.16
N ALA A 253 -14.57 9.58 16.99
CA ALA A 253 -13.17 9.76 16.58
C ALA A 253 -13.02 10.96 15.64
N SER A 254 -11.80 11.47 15.52
CA SER A 254 -11.48 12.46 14.49
C SER A 254 -11.19 11.81 13.13
N HIS A 255 -10.72 10.55 13.13
CA HIS A 255 -10.30 9.84 11.92
C HIS A 255 -10.66 8.36 12.00
N VAL A 256 -10.99 7.78 10.83
CA VAL A 256 -11.18 6.34 10.64
C VAL A 256 -10.35 5.85 9.48
N MET A 257 -9.44 4.91 9.74
CA MET A 257 -8.57 4.29 8.73
C MET A 257 -9.01 2.85 8.45
N TYR A 258 -9.23 2.52 7.18
CA TYR A 258 -9.48 1.15 6.76
C TYR A 258 -8.20 0.47 6.30
N ALA A 259 -7.93 -0.70 6.87
CA ALA A 259 -6.84 -1.61 6.54
C ALA A 259 -7.37 -3.06 6.39
N THR A 260 -8.49 -3.20 5.64
CA THR A 260 -9.29 -4.43 5.52
C THR A 260 -8.88 -5.33 4.37
N GLY A 261 -7.77 -5.05 3.73
CA GLY A 261 -7.20 -5.82 2.63
C GLY A 261 -6.86 -4.98 1.42
N ARG A 262 -6.38 -5.67 0.39
CA ARG A 262 -6.03 -5.07 -0.90
C ARG A 262 -6.70 -5.86 -2.02
N MET A 263 -7.04 -5.16 -3.10
CA MET A 263 -7.63 -5.75 -4.31
C MET A 263 -6.64 -5.61 -5.47
N PRO A 264 -6.61 -6.57 -6.39
CA PRO A 264 -5.80 -6.49 -7.61
C PRO A 264 -6.12 -5.24 -8.43
N ASN A 265 -5.09 -4.53 -8.90
CA ASN A 265 -5.25 -3.37 -9.77
C ASN A 265 -5.26 -3.83 -11.24
N SER A 266 -6.31 -4.56 -11.59
CA SER A 266 -6.55 -5.16 -12.92
C SER A 266 -7.64 -4.44 -13.72
N THR A 267 -8.16 -3.32 -13.22
CA THR A 267 -9.22 -2.55 -13.89
C THR A 267 -8.65 -1.53 -14.88
N ASN A 268 -9.49 -1.09 -15.81
CA ASN A 268 -9.19 -0.03 -16.80
C ASN A 268 -8.02 -0.33 -17.78
N MET A 269 -7.58 -1.58 -17.85
CA MET A 269 -6.52 -2.02 -18.78
C MET A 269 -7.04 -2.76 -20.02
N ASN A 270 -8.37 -2.80 -20.22
CA ASN A 270 -9.04 -3.52 -21.32
C ASN A 270 -8.74 -5.04 -21.36
N LEU A 271 -8.48 -5.66 -20.21
CA LEU A 271 -8.11 -7.07 -20.10
C LEU A 271 -9.17 -8.02 -20.65
N ASP A 272 -10.45 -7.70 -20.44
CA ASP A 272 -11.60 -8.43 -20.94
C ASP A 272 -11.70 -8.37 -22.48
N GLN A 273 -11.44 -7.20 -23.07
CA GLN A 273 -11.46 -7.01 -24.53
C GLN A 273 -10.37 -7.84 -25.23
N VAL A 274 -9.22 -8.00 -24.59
CA VAL A 274 -8.11 -8.83 -25.08
C VAL A 274 -8.31 -10.30 -24.73
N GLY A 275 -9.27 -10.62 -23.87
CA GLY A 275 -9.61 -11.98 -23.46
C GLY A 275 -8.73 -12.55 -22.34
N VAL A 276 -8.05 -11.70 -21.55
CA VAL A 276 -7.28 -12.13 -20.38
C VAL A 276 -8.25 -12.57 -19.26
N LYS A 277 -8.05 -13.77 -18.73
CA LYS A 277 -8.93 -14.35 -17.70
C LYS A 277 -8.57 -13.87 -16.30
N LEU A 278 -9.59 -13.43 -15.56
CA LEU A 278 -9.50 -13.05 -14.15
C LEU A 278 -10.12 -14.13 -13.25
N ASP A 279 -9.77 -14.13 -11.97
CA ASP A 279 -10.42 -14.93 -10.94
C ASP A 279 -11.64 -14.17 -10.34
N LYS A 280 -12.29 -14.78 -9.35
CA LYS A 280 -13.45 -14.19 -8.65
C LYS A 280 -13.15 -12.90 -7.86
N ASN A 281 -11.86 -12.63 -7.60
CA ASN A 281 -11.40 -11.43 -6.90
C ASN A 281 -10.78 -10.41 -7.86
N ASN A 282 -10.97 -10.60 -9.17
CA ASN A 282 -10.36 -9.82 -10.25
C ASN A 282 -8.83 -9.95 -10.36
N ALA A 283 -8.20 -10.96 -9.76
CA ALA A 283 -6.78 -11.23 -9.98
C ALA A 283 -6.56 -11.89 -11.34
N ILE A 284 -5.48 -11.51 -12.02
CA ILE A 284 -5.12 -12.08 -13.33
C ILE A 284 -4.69 -13.55 -13.14
N LYS A 285 -5.38 -14.47 -13.84
CA LYS A 285 -5.02 -15.89 -13.79
C LYS A 285 -3.76 -16.16 -14.57
N VAL A 286 -2.78 -16.81 -13.93
CA VAL A 286 -1.52 -17.21 -14.54
C VAL A 286 -1.20 -18.68 -14.27
N ASN A 287 -0.36 -19.25 -15.12
CA ASN A 287 0.22 -20.58 -14.92
C ASN A 287 1.50 -20.51 -14.04
N LYS A 288 2.20 -21.63 -13.84
CA LYS A 288 3.43 -21.70 -13.05
C LYS A 288 4.61 -20.86 -13.59
N PHE A 289 4.49 -20.33 -14.79
CA PHE A 289 5.47 -19.44 -15.42
C PHE A 289 4.99 -17.98 -15.45
N TYR A 290 3.97 -17.65 -14.68
CA TYR A 290 3.34 -16.31 -14.63
C TYR A 290 2.73 -15.85 -15.96
N GLN A 291 2.52 -16.77 -16.92
CA GLN A 291 1.89 -16.51 -18.20
C GLN A 291 0.37 -16.63 -18.07
N THR A 292 -0.35 -15.69 -18.66
CA THR A 292 -1.81 -15.72 -18.71
C THR A 292 -2.30 -16.75 -19.75
N ASN A 293 -3.59 -16.77 -20.01
CA ASN A 293 -4.14 -17.55 -21.13
C ASN A 293 -3.82 -16.96 -22.52
N ILE A 294 -3.24 -15.76 -22.58
CA ILE A 294 -2.73 -15.13 -23.81
C ILE A 294 -1.20 -15.28 -23.80
N SER A 295 -0.65 -15.93 -24.82
CA SER A 295 0.74 -16.39 -24.84
C SER A 295 1.79 -15.26 -24.75
N SER A 296 1.46 -14.05 -25.19
CA SER A 296 2.32 -12.87 -25.12
C SER A 296 2.18 -12.08 -23.81
N ILE A 297 1.18 -12.40 -22.95
CA ILE A 297 0.87 -11.61 -21.75
C ILE A 297 1.18 -12.39 -20.48
N TYR A 298 1.96 -11.77 -19.61
CA TYR A 298 2.37 -12.27 -18.30
C TYR A 298 1.86 -11.32 -17.20
N ALA A 299 1.74 -11.82 -15.97
CA ALA A 299 1.39 -10.99 -14.81
C ALA A 299 2.14 -11.45 -13.57
N ILE A 300 2.60 -10.49 -12.75
CA ILE A 300 3.33 -10.74 -11.48
C ILE A 300 2.91 -9.74 -10.41
N GLY A 301 3.13 -10.11 -9.15
CA GLY A 301 2.79 -9.31 -7.98
C GLY A 301 1.32 -9.46 -7.57
N ASP A 302 0.77 -8.40 -7.02
CA ASP A 302 -0.57 -8.38 -6.41
C ASP A 302 -1.70 -8.05 -7.41
N VAL A 303 -1.46 -8.26 -8.71
CA VAL A 303 -2.40 -7.96 -9.79
C VAL A 303 -3.26 -9.15 -10.20
#